data_ac7117693fdc53b2a7c1cd74e85e6fce
#
_entry.id   ac7117693fdc53b2a7c1cd74e85e6fce
#
_cell.length_a   1.000
_cell.length_b   1.000
_cell.length_c   1.000
_cell.angle_alpha   90.00
_cell.angle_beta   90.00
_cell.angle_gamma   90.00
#
_symmetry.space_group_name_H-M   'P 1'
#
loop_
_entity.id
_entity.type
_entity.pdbx_description
1 polymer ?
#
loop_
_entity_poly.entity_id
_entity_poly.type
_entity_poly.pdbx_seq_one_letter_code
_entity_poly.pdbx_strand_id
1 'polypeptide(L)'
;MRLWKSADPARKAISTIMLASATVVALAGSAQVAHAADAASTATVAWLRDGQVEVRSLNSQDSKFTEQKIPLGSLWKLFVYAYLQDNHIQEAAYTCTNKKDLRENFREKQEKNEDLYCCEPGEQVERDSALARSCAPYFSPARLGVNDKAWKSYWQSRSDASWLQRTAQLQPDTQISVKELLETLNKFSPQARAAARTALLETAVQGYGREAWAQLGTGIRYKTYSWHLPDNSAFGGAAGWLADGTPFWFGARGSSRSTLTTWASALATTLPVPRWIGINNMDNVGDEAHCVDVDFFARYPLREVLSTSAASAPARAGTLSGKYKLQFANGNSLDINSNGSLMLQRSPGMAPQVTGRFAVNDYVARVIDREGDASNIQAARSLAIAARTYLVQNATLDHGCWRIADTTTRQRVSANAPTDAAMAAAWFTDDLILQGANIRYHNDSAGANRMSLKEATRQANQGWNFERILATSYSQASIASFNGKSDCKPLAAAQTWLSKASSKWQKVLSREPGFESPDTPPTVCSLASGNPYSDQKRMRIYVRGWRSLDERITLAHEYLHLALRFHPNGANEDYVEKIARRLIEGST
;
A
#
# COMPACT_ATOMS: atom_id res chain seq x y z
N MET A 1 21.00 -20.07 64.64
CA MET A 1 20.58 -20.99 65.70
C MET A 1 19.83 -22.11 65.02
N ARG A 2 20.45 -23.32 65.08
CA ARG A 2 19.93 -24.71 64.93
C ARG A 2 19.21 -25.03 63.57
N LEU A 3 19.86 -25.74 62.61
CA LEU A 3 20.30 -27.14 62.58
C LEU A 3 19.16 -28.16 62.77
N TRP A 4 18.95 -28.98 61.73
CA TRP A 4 19.11 -30.46 61.70
C TRP A 4 18.59 -30.96 60.35
N LYS A 5 19.43 -31.55 59.40
CA LYS A 5 20.01 -32.94 59.39
C LYS A 5 18.95 -34.03 59.56
N SER A 6 18.76 -34.90 58.58
CA SER A 6 19.50 -36.11 58.18
C SER A 6 18.68 -36.88 57.16
N ALA A 7 19.22 -37.31 56.06
CA ALA A 7 19.94 -38.56 55.79
C ALA A 7 19.06 -39.82 55.68
N ASP A 8 18.88 -40.27 54.42
CA ASP A 8 19.40 -41.54 53.84
C ASP A 8 18.66 -42.88 54.19
N PRO A 9 18.95 -43.99 53.48
CA PRO A 9 18.84 -44.30 52.04
C PRO A 9 18.05 -45.64 51.79
N ALA A 10 18.13 -46.07 50.54
CA ALA A 10 17.96 -47.45 50.09
C ALA A 10 16.56 -47.96 49.71
N ARG A 11 16.36 -48.21 48.44
CA ARG A 11 16.31 -49.56 47.89
C ARG A 11 16.39 -49.60 46.36
N LYS A 12 17.36 -50.35 45.96
CA LYS A 12 17.66 -50.84 44.62
C LYS A 12 16.58 -51.77 44.08
N ALA A 13 16.51 -51.73 42.76
CA ALA A 13 16.42 -52.85 41.82
C ALA A 13 15.01 -53.31 41.37
N ILE A 14 15.04 -53.67 40.07
CA ILE A 14 14.07 -54.45 39.26
C ILE A 14 13.03 -53.50 38.61
N SER A 15 12.99 -53.25 37.32
CA SER A 15 13.17 -54.14 36.16
C SER A 15 13.38 -53.34 34.88
N THR A 16 14.46 -53.62 34.22
CA THR A 16 14.64 -53.50 32.80
C THR A 16 13.74 -54.56 32.16
N ILE A 17 12.93 -54.16 31.21
CA ILE A 17 12.30 -54.88 30.09
C ILE A 17 10.89 -54.27 29.90
N MET A 18 10.78 -53.35 29.00
CA MET A 18 9.66 -53.03 28.08
C MET A 18 9.87 -51.63 27.48
N LEU A 19 10.86 -51.52 26.63
CA LEU A 19 11.07 -50.39 25.75
C LEU A 19 11.59 -50.89 24.39
N ALA A 20 10.75 -51.60 23.67
CA ALA A 20 11.08 -52.04 22.31
C ALA A 20 9.85 -52.27 21.42
N SER A 21 8.74 -51.58 21.63
CA SER A 21 7.57 -51.73 20.75
C SER A 21 6.81 -50.45 20.42
N ALA A 22 7.29 -49.30 20.82
CA ALA A 22 6.58 -48.00 20.57
C ALA A 22 7.24 -47.08 19.54
N THR A 23 8.35 -47.50 18.88
CA THR A 23 9.13 -46.63 17.98
C THR A 23 8.93 -46.91 16.50
N VAL A 24 8.09 -47.88 16.09
CA VAL A 24 7.87 -48.22 14.67
C VAL A 24 6.57 -47.66 14.10
N VAL A 25 5.63 -47.16 14.92
CA VAL A 25 4.35 -46.59 14.42
C VAL A 25 4.40 -45.07 14.22
N ALA A 26 5.40 -44.38 14.75
CA ALA A 26 5.53 -42.90 14.60
C ALA A 26 6.26 -42.45 13.33
N LEU A 27 6.90 -43.39 12.57
CA LEU A 27 7.63 -43.03 11.34
C LEU A 27 6.81 -43.25 10.06
N ALA A 28 5.65 -43.91 10.11
CA ALA A 28 4.79 -44.09 8.93
C ALA A 28 3.74 -42.98 8.77
N GLY A 29 3.48 -42.16 9.82
CA GLY A 29 2.53 -41.04 9.78
C GLY A 29 3.11 -39.70 9.30
N SER A 30 4.44 -39.55 9.36
CA SER A 30 5.10 -38.31 8.93
C SER A 30 5.47 -38.28 7.44
N ALA A 31 5.50 -39.41 6.76
CA ALA A 31 5.80 -39.47 5.34
C ALA A 31 4.58 -39.18 4.44
N GLN A 32 3.36 -39.34 4.94
CA GLN A 32 2.14 -39.03 4.17
C GLN A 32 1.68 -37.58 4.29
N VAL A 33 2.10 -36.84 5.33
CA VAL A 33 1.81 -35.41 5.45
C VAL A 33 2.80 -34.57 4.63
N ALA A 34 4.01 -35.06 4.41
CA ALA A 34 5.00 -34.38 3.57
C ALA A 34 4.67 -34.47 2.06
N HIS A 35 3.94 -35.50 1.61
CA HIS A 35 3.57 -35.66 0.17
C HIS A 35 2.30 -34.89 -0.23
N ALA A 36 1.49 -34.40 0.71
CA ALA A 36 0.35 -33.53 0.41
C ALA A 36 0.73 -32.03 0.39
N ALA A 37 1.89 -31.66 0.93
CA ALA A 37 2.41 -30.28 0.89
C ALA A 37 3.26 -30.00 -0.37
N ASP A 38 3.70 -31.00 -1.08
CA ASP A 38 4.62 -30.87 -2.24
C ASP A 38 3.92 -30.71 -3.60
N ALA A 39 2.59 -30.64 -3.64
CA ALA A 39 1.86 -30.03 -4.75
C ALA A 39 1.75 -28.49 -4.54
N ALA A 40 2.70 -27.89 -3.85
CA ALA A 40 2.78 -26.47 -3.62
C ALA A 40 2.75 -25.71 -4.94
N SER A 41 1.68 -24.98 -5.16
CA SER A 41 1.40 -24.17 -6.33
C SER A 41 2.61 -23.34 -6.72
N THR A 42 3.12 -23.54 -7.92
CA THR A 42 4.23 -22.72 -8.44
C THR A 42 3.80 -21.26 -8.46
N ALA A 43 4.45 -20.43 -7.66
CA ALA A 43 4.25 -18.99 -7.66
C ALA A 43 5.36 -18.33 -8.47
N THR A 44 4.98 -17.49 -9.41
CA THR A 44 5.90 -16.88 -10.36
C THR A 44 5.70 -15.37 -10.40
N VAL A 45 6.81 -14.65 -10.44
CA VAL A 45 6.85 -13.20 -10.65
C VAL A 45 7.69 -12.89 -11.88
N ALA A 46 7.27 -11.91 -12.66
CA ALA A 46 8.01 -11.42 -13.82
C ALA A 46 7.96 -9.89 -13.89
N TRP A 47 8.97 -9.28 -14.46
CA TRP A 47 9.03 -7.84 -14.72
C TRP A 47 9.77 -7.53 -16.03
N LEU A 48 9.47 -6.38 -16.61
CA LEU A 48 10.12 -5.91 -17.83
C LEU A 48 11.09 -4.78 -17.50
N ARG A 49 12.38 -5.01 -17.72
CA ARG A 49 13.42 -4.01 -17.48
C ARG A 49 14.41 -3.99 -18.63
N ASP A 50 14.71 -2.81 -19.16
CA ASP A 50 15.64 -2.61 -20.29
C ASP A 50 15.26 -3.45 -21.53
N GLY A 51 13.96 -3.60 -21.79
CA GLY A 51 13.43 -4.40 -22.91
C GLY A 51 13.51 -5.92 -22.70
N GLN A 52 13.98 -6.39 -21.55
CA GLN A 52 14.09 -7.81 -21.22
C GLN A 52 13.05 -8.20 -20.16
N VAL A 53 12.40 -9.34 -20.36
CA VAL A 53 11.52 -9.93 -19.36
C VAL A 53 12.34 -10.85 -18.46
N GLU A 54 12.42 -10.49 -17.19
CA GLU A 54 12.97 -11.34 -16.15
C GLU A 54 11.85 -12.10 -15.46
N VAL A 55 12.09 -13.41 -15.21
CA VAL A 55 11.14 -14.28 -14.52
C VAL A 55 11.81 -14.97 -13.35
N ARG A 56 11.10 -15.03 -12.23
CA ARG A 56 11.55 -15.75 -11.03
C ARG A 56 10.43 -16.61 -10.47
N SER A 57 10.76 -17.83 -10.11
CA SER A 57 9.90 -18.66 -9.27
C SER A 57 10.13 -18.28 -7.81
N LEU A 58 9.05 -18.22 -7.01
CA LEU A 58 9.14 -17.87 -5.58
C LEU A 58 9.36 -19.13 -4.71
N ASN A 59 9.23 -20.33 -5.26
CA ASN A 59 9.33 -21.58 -4.52
C ASN A 59 10.14 -22.70 -5.20
N SER A 60 10.73 -22.45 -6.38
CA SER A 60 11.60 -23.42 -7.07
C SER A 60 12.68 -22.71 -7.88
N GLN A 61 13.75 -23.44 -8.24
CA GLN A 61 14.85 -22.88 -9.05
C GLN A 61 14.59 -22.93 -10.57
N ASP A 62 13.50 -23.53 -11.02
CA ASP A 62 13.19 -23.69 -12.45
C ASP A 62 12.41 -22.49 -13.01
N SER A 63 13.05 -21.73 -13.89
CA SER A 63 12.58 -20.46 -14.45
C SER A 63 12.11 -20.55 -15.92
N LYS A 64 11.41 -21.60 -16.34
CA LYS A 64 10.92 -21.75 -17.74
C LYS A 64 9.54 -21.13 -18.00
N PHE A 65 9.28 -19.90 -17.50
CA PHE A 65 7.92 -19.35 -17.44
C PHE A 65 7.60 -18.23 -18.45
N THR A 66 8.55 -17.81 -19.30
CA THR A 66 8.37 -16.64 -20.20
C THR A 66 7.32 -16.86 -21.28
N GLU A 67 7.04 -18.09 -21.67
CA GLU A 67 6.07 -18.42 -22.72
C GLU A 67 4.72 -18.91 -22.18
N GLN A 68 4.56 -18.97 -20.85
CA GLN A 68 3.31 -19.44 -20.27
C GLN A 68 2.17 -18.49 -20.60
N LYS A 69 1.09 -19.06 -21.14
CA LYS A 69 -0.19 -18.38 -21.28
C LYS A 69 -0.92 -18.36 -19.95
N ILE A 70 -1.42 -17.20 -19.62
CA ILE A 70 -2.20 -16.92 -18.41
C ILE A 70 -3.56 -16.37 -18.79
N PRO A 71 -4.60 -16.60 -18.00
CA PRO A 71 -5.89 -15.96 -18.22
C PRO A 71 -5.79 -14.45 -17.95
N LEU A 72 -6.40 -13.64 -18.80
CA LEU A 72 -6.42 -12.19 -18.66
C LEU A 72 -7.13 -11.77 -17.36
N GLY A 73 -8.12 -12.54 -16.92
CA GLY A 73 -8.89 -12.25 -15.71
C GLY A 73 -9.39 -10.81 -15.70
N SER A 74 -9.37 -10.18 -14.54
CA SER A 74 -9.79 -8.79 -14.38
C SER A 74 -8.79 -7.74 -14.90
N LEU A 75 -7.63 -8.14 -15.45
CA LEU A 75 -6.62 -7.20 -15.98
C LEU A 75 -7.11 -6.42 -17.20
N TRP A 76 -8.04 -6.98 -17.99
CA TRP A 76 -8.61 -6.31 -19.15
C TRP A 76 -9.15 -4.90 -18.84
N LYS A 77 -9.60 -4.67 -17.61
CA LYS A 77 -10.14 -3.38 -17.15
C LYS A 77 -9.10 -2.27 -17.16
N LEU A 78 -7.80 -2.59 -16.93
CA LEU A 78 -6.70 -1.63 -17.04
C LEU A 78 -6.58 -1.06 -18.46
N PHE A 79 -6.78 -1.89 -19.47
CA PHE A 79 -6.62 -1.48 -20.87
C PHE A 79 -7.79 -0.61 -21.33
N VAL A 80 -9.00 -0.91 -20.86
CA VAL A 80 -10.16 -0.03 -21.07
C VAL A 80 -9.96 1.30 -20.34
N TYR A 81 -9.48 1.27 -19.11
CA TYR A 81 -9.19 2.48 -18.32
C TYR A 81 -8.19 3.39 -19.06
N ALA A 82 -7.09 2.83 -19.58
CA ALA A 82 -6.08 3.58 -20.32
C ALA A 82 -6.65 4.21 -21.59
N TYR A 83 -7.46 3.45 -22.33
CA TYR A 83 -8.14 3.96 -23.52
C TYR A 83 -9.06 5.14 -23.20
N LEU A 84 -9.87 5.04 -22.16
CA LEU A 84 -10.77 6.12 -21.71
C LEU A 84 -9.98 7.37 -21.29
N GLN A 85 -8.88 7.17 -20.58
CA GLN A 85 -8.04 8.24 -20.07
C GLN A 85 -7.35 9.02 -21.18
N ASP A 86 -6.69 8.32 -22.11
CA ASP A 86 -5.90 8.94 -23.17
C ASP A 86 -6.77 9.60 -24.25
N ASN A 87 -8.00 9.13 -24.44
CA ASN A 87 -8.94 9.73 -25.37
C ASN A 87 -9.88 10.75 -24.72
N HIS A 88 -9.64 11.10 -23.43
CA HIS A 88 -10.45 12.07 -22.68
C HIS A 88 -11.96 11.80 -22.76
N ILE A 89 -12.34 10.50 -22.78
CA ILE A 89 -13.74 10.11 -22.87
C ILE A 89 -14.42 10.45 -21.55
N GLN A 90 -15.51 11.22 -21.62
CA GLN A 90 -16.35 11.54 -20.49
C GLN A 90 -17.52 10.56 -20.48
N GLU A 91 -17.49 9.59 -19.60
CA GLU A 91 -18.57 8.64 -19.41
C GLU A 91 -19.36 8.95 -18.14
N ALA A 92 -20.64 8.61 -18.14
CA ALA A 92 -21.48 8.71 -16.95
C ALA A 92 -21.01 7.72 -15.87
N ALA A 93 -21.19 8.09 -14.60
CA ALA A 93 -21.02 7.17 -13.49
C ALA A 93 -21.91 5.92 -13.68
N TYR A 94 -21.44 4.78 -13.22
CA TYR A 94 -22.21 3.55 -13.26
C TYR A 94 -23.10 3.48 -12.02
N THR A 95 -24.42 3.40 -12.23
CA THR A 95 -25.37 3.12 -11.16
C THR A 95 -25.48 1.61 -10.98
N CYS A 96 -25.16 1.12 -9.80
CA CYS A 96 -25.13 -0.29 -9.50
C CYS A 96 -26.55 -0.88 -9.53
N THR A 97 -26.71 -1.95 -10.28
CA THR A 97 -27.99 -2.65 -10.43
C THR A 97 -28.16 -3.73 -9.36
N ASN A 98 -29.38 -4.21 -9.19
CA ASN A 98 -29.70 -5.26 -8.23
C ASN A 98 -29.02 -6.58 -8.64
N LYS A 99 -28.62 -7.39 -7.66
CA LYS A 99 -28.03 -8.73 -7.84
C LYS A 99 -28.82 -9.62 -8.81
N LYS A 100 -30.13 -9.53 -8.76
CA LYS A 100 -31.03 -10.33 -9.59
C LYS A 100 -30.94 -9.97 -11.07
N ASP A 101 -30.90 -8.67 -11.37
CA ASP A 101 -30.85 -8.15 -12.75
C ASP A 101 -29.50 -8.43 -13.43
N LEU A 102 -28.41 -8.41 -12.66
CA LEU A 102 -27.10 -8.78 -13.18
C LEU A 102 -27.02 -10.27 -13.52
N ARG A 103 -27.61 -11.15 -12.71
CA ARG A 103 -27.64 -12.59 -12.97
C ARG A 103 -28.44 -12.93 -14.22
N GLU A 104 -29.54 -12.23 -14.48
CA GLU A 104 -30.38 -12.46 -15.68
C GLU A 104 -29.68 -12.05 -16.98
N ASN A 105 -28.90 -10.95 -16.94
CA ASN A 105 -28.17 -10.43 -18.10
C ASN A 105 -26.87 -11.20 -18.43
N PHE A 106 -26.32 -11.98 -17.49
CA PHE A 106 -25.06 -12.71 -17.64
C PHE A 106 -25.23 -14.24 -17.52
N ARG A 107 -26.45 -14.77 -17.57
CA ARG A 107 -26.80 -16.15 -17.22
C ARG A 107 -26.15 -17.26 -18.03
N GLU A 108 -25.61 -16.99 -19.20
CA GLU A 108 -25.19 -18.11 -20.07
C GLU A 108 -23.75 -18.57 -19.90
N LYS A 109 -22.85 -17.86 -19.21
CA LYS A 109 -21.41 -18.25 -19.13
C LYS A 109 -20.69 -18.03 -17.80
N GLN A 110 -21.27 -17.46 -16.75
CA GLN A 110 -20.48 -17.04 -15.57
C GLN A 110 -21.17 -17.26 -14.21
N GLU A 111 -21.58 -18.48 -13.92
CA GLU A 111 -22.33 -18.80 -12.68
C GLU A 111 -21.57 -18.61 -11.35
N LYS A 112 -20.27 -18.23 -11.36
CA LYS A 112 -19.44 -18.16 -10.14
C LYS A 112 -18.59 -16.90 -10.00
N ASN A 113 -18.90 -15.79 -10.68
CA ASN A 113 -18.00 -14.65 -10.70
C ASN A 113 -18.39 -13.58 -9.67
N GLU A 114 -17.61 -13.49 -8.58
CA GLU A 114 -17.72 -12.42 -7.56
C GLU A 114 -17.49 -11.01 -8.15
N ASP A 115 -16.79 -10.90 -9.29
CA ASP A 115 -16.48 -9.65 -10.00
C ASP A 115 -17.70 -8.90 -10.55
N LEU A 116 -18.89 -9.51 -10.54
CA LEU A 116 -20.14 -8.84 -10.92
C LEU A 116 -20.63 -7.86 -9.83
N TYR A 117 -20.14 -8.01 -8.61
CA TYR A 117 -20.52 -7.17 -7.47
C TYR A 117 -19.39 -6.27 -7.04
N CYS A 118 -19.33 -5.09 -7.61
CA CYS A 118 -18.35 -4.08 -7.24
C CYS A 118 -18.96 -2.96 -6.36
N CYS A 119 -20.27 -2.97 -6.18
CA CYS A 119 -20.99 -1.88 -5.51
C CYS A 119 -22.41 -2.31 -5.12
N GLU A 120 -23.02 -1.57 -4.21
CA GLU A 120 -24.39 -1.83 -3.76
C GLU A 120 -25.45 -1.25 -4.70
N PRO A 121 -26.62 -1.87 -4.77
CA PRO A 121 -27.72 -1.37 -5.60
C PRO A 121 -28.01 0.10 -5.34
N GLY A 122 -28.06 0.91 -6.41
CA GLY A 122 -28.27 2.36 -6.35
C GLY A 122 -27.03 3.21 -6.06
N GLU A 123 -25.91 2.61 -5.73
CA GLU A 123 -24.62 3.31 -5.60
C GLU A 123 -24.12 3.77 -6.97
N GLN A 124 -23.56 4.98 -7.02
CA GLN A 124 -22.88 5.49 -8.21
C GLN A 124 -21.38 5.29 -8.09
N VAL A 125 -20.78 4.68 -9.11
CA VAL A 125 -19.35 4.38 -9.18
C VAL A 125 -18.73 5.13 -10.34
N GLU A 126 -17.67 5.87 -10.07
CA GLU A 126 -16.86 6.57 -11.05
C GLU A 126 -15.68 5.71 -11.52
N ARG A 127 -14.98 6.14 -12.57
CA ARG A 127 -13.89 5.43 -13.24
C ARG A 127 -12.82 4.89 -12.30
N ASP A 128 -12.28 5.73 -11.45
CA ASP A 128 -11.18 5.38 -10.55
C ASP A 128 -11.62 4.35 -9.52
N SER A 129 -12.76 4.58 -8.89
CA SER A 129 -13.34 3.64 -7.94
C SER A 129 -13.71 2.32 -8.61
N ALA A 130 -14.18 2.35 -9.86
CA ALA A 130 -14.47 1.14 -10.63
C ALA A 130 -13.20 0.31 -10.89
N LEU A 131 -12.08 0.97 -11.19
CA LEU A 131 -10.80 0.27 -11.39
C LEU A 131 -10.31 -0.36 -10.10
N ALA A 132 -10.31 0.39 -9.00
CA ALA A 132 -9.89 -0.08 -7.69
C ALA A 132 -10.69 -1.30 -7.22
N ARG A 133 -12.01 -1.26 -7.41
CA ARG A 133 -12.95 -2.33 -7.02
C ARG A 133 -13.10 -3.43 -8.04
N SER A 134 -12.40 -3.36 -9.17
CA SER A 134 -12.52 -4.34 -10.24
C SER A 134 -13.92 -4.46 -10.87
N CYS A 135 -14.63 -3.34 -11.01
CA CYS A 135 -16.02 -3.29 -11.45
C CYS A 135 -16.17 -3.66 -12.94
N ALA A 136 -16.51 -4.90 -13.25
CA ALA A 136 -16.68 -5.38 -14.63
C ALA A 136 -17.84 -4.69 -15.37
N PRO A 137 -19.03 -4.50 -14.77
CA PRO A 137 -20.13 -3.79 -15.45
C PRO A 137 -19.78 -2.36 -15.84
N TYR A 138 -18.97 -1.66 -15.02
CA TYR A 138 -18.49 -0.31 -15.36
C TYR A 138 -17.71 -0.30 -16.67
N PHE A 139 -16.73 -1.19 -16.81
CA PHE A 139 -15.80 -1.24 -17.94
C PHE A 139 -16.33 -2.00 -19.16
N SER A 140 -17.57 -2.48 -19.14
CA SER A 140 -18.16 -3.15 -20.30
C SER A 140 -18.06 -2.27 -21.56
N PRO A 141 -17.37 -2.72 -22.64
CA PRO A 141 -17.26 -1.96 -23.88
C PRO A 141 -18.62 -1.57 -24.47
N ALA A 142 -19.64 -2.43 -24.31
CA ALA A 142 -21.01 -2.17 -24.76
C ALA A 142 -21.64 -0.99 -23.98
N ARG A 143 -21.48 -0.94 -22.67
CA ARG A 143 -21.94 0.18 -21.84
C ARG A 143 -21.27 1.48 -22.21
N LEU A 144 -19.97 1.43 -22.46
CA LEU A 144 -19.15 2.60 -22.76
C LEU A 144 -19.29 3.08 -24.20
N GLY A 145 -19.99 2.33 -25.06
CA GLY A 145 -20.10 2.65 -26.49
C GLY A 145 -18.75 2.65 -27.20
N VAL A 146 -17.80 1.83 -26.75
CA VAL A 146 -16.44 1.81 -27.35
C VAL A 146 -16.53 1.35 -28.80
N ASN A 147 -16.08 2.20 -29.70
CA ASN A 147 -16.01 1.89 -31.13
C ASN A 147 -14.79 1.01 -31.42
N ASP A 148 -15.00 -0.18 -31.97
CA ASP A 148 -13.94 -1.14 -32.27
C ASP A 148 -12.86 -0.61 -33.22
N LYS A 149 -13.23 0.26 -34.18
CA LYS A 149 -12.25 0.86 -35.10
C LYS A 149 -11.33 1.85 -34.38
N ALA A 150 -11.90 2.70 -33.54
CA ALA A 150 -11.13 3.65 -32.70
C ALA A 150 -10.27 2.91 -31.68
N TRP A 151 -10.84 1.89 -31.03
CA TRP A 151 -10.13 0.98 -30.12
C TRP A 151 -8.92 0.33 -30.79
N LYS A 152 -9.14 -0.29 -31.95
CA LYS A 152 -8.10 -0.94 -32.73
C LYS A 152 -7.00 0.05 -33.13
N SER A 153 -7.36 1.22 -33.65
CA SER A 153 -6.39 2.26 -34.03
C SER A 153 -5.52 2.70 -32.85
N TYR A 154 -6.13 2.89 -31.67
CA TYR A 154 -5.43 3.28 -30.44
C TYR A 154 -4.39 2.24 -30.03
N TRP A 155 -4.77 0.95 -29.98
CA TRP A 155 -3.88 -0.10 -29.52
C TRP A 155 -2.86 -0.55 -30.56
N GLN A 156 -3.19 -0.56 -31.86
CA GLN A 156 -2.23 -0.88 -32.94
C GLN A 156 -1.03 0.07 -32.97
N SER A 157 -1.24 1.33 -32.61
CA SER A 157 -0.13 2.30 -32.54
C SER A 157 0.82 2.05 -31.34
N ARG A 158 0.43 1.19 -30.41
CA ARG A 158 1.12 0.97 -29.12
C ARG A 158 1.58 -0.46 -28.90
N SER A 159 0.84 -1.44 -29.37
CA SER A 159 1.07 -2.85 -29.08
C SER A 159 0.62 -3.76 -30.21
N ASP A 160 1.42 -4.77 -30.52
CA ASP A 160 1.09 -5.81 -31.51
C ASP A 160 0.27 -6.95 -30.89
N ALA A 161 -0.09 -6.86 -29.60
CA ALA A 161 -0.84 -7.89 -28.89
C ALA A 161 -2.19 -8.16 -29.56
N SER A 162 -2.36 -9.39 -30.08
CA SER A 162 -3.53 -9.78 -30.86
C SER A 162 -4.83 -9.68 -30.08
N TRP A 163 -4.79 -9.94 -28.79
CA TRP A 163 -5.94 -9.89 -27.87
C TRP A 163 -6.45 -8.46 -27.59
N LEU A 164 -5.70 -7.43 -27.95
CA LEU A 164 -6.10 -6.02 -27.88
C LEU A 164 -6.75 -5.48 -29.16
N GLN A 165 -6.76 -6.26 -30.23
CA GLN A 165 -7.25 -5.75 -31.53
C GLN A 165 -8.76 -5.60 -31.60
N ARG A 166 -9.53 -6.26 -30.72
CA ARG A 166 -10.99 -6.19 -30.68
C ARG A 166 -11.48 -6.18 -29.24
N THR A 167 -12.48 -5.35 -28.96
CA THR A 167 -13.08 -5.30 -27.62
C THR A 167 -13.71 -6.62 -27.19
N ALA A 168 -14.21 -7.43 -28.14
CA ALA A 168 -14.74 -8.76 -27.87
C ALA A 168 -13.71 -9.77 -27.33
N GLN A 169 -12.40 -9.49 -27.48
CA GLN A 169 -11.32 -10.32 -26.96
C GLN A 169 -10.94 -9.96 -25.51
N LEU A 170 -11.51 -8.89 -24.96
CA LEU A 170 -11.32 -8.47 -23.57
C LEU A 170 -12.17 -9.30 -22.62
N GLN A 171 -11.95 -10.60 -22.62
CA GLN A 171 -12.67 -11.54 -21.76
C GLN A 171 -11.75 -12.11 -20.69
N PRO A 172 -12.24 -12.44 -19.50
CA PRO A 172 -11.43 -12.98 -18.43
C PRO A 172 -10.72 -14.29 -18.77
N ASP A 173 -11.28 -15.09 -19.67
CA ASP A 173 -10.75 -16.38 -20.13
C ASP A 173 -9.74 -16.25 -21.29
N THR A 174 -9.58 -15.05 -21.86
CA THR A 174 -8.60 -14.82 -22.93
C THR A 174 -7.20 -15.13 -22.43
N GLN A 175 -6.53 -16.04 -23.16
CA GLN A 175 -5.18 -16.48 -22.82
C GLN A 175 -4.13 -15.57 -23.45
N ILE A 176 -3.28 -15.00 -22.62
CA ILE A 176 -2.21 -14.07 -23.02
C ILE A 176 -0.85 -14.56 -22.51
N SER A 177 0.23 -14.18 -23.17
CA SER A 177 1.57 -14.41 -22.61
C SER A 177 1.93 -13.33 -21.59
N VAL A 178 2.71 -13.70 -20.57
CA VAL A 178 3.23 -12.73 -19.57
C VAL A 178 4.08 -11.67 -20.24
N LYS A 179 4.85 -12.05 -21.27
CA LYS A 179 5.68 -11.11 -22.03
C LYS A 179 4.82 -10.04 -22.72
N GLU A 180 3.79 -10.45 -23.49
CA GLU A 180 2.87 -9.49 -24.16
C GLU A 180 2.18 -8.57 -23.16
N LEU A 181 1.78 -9.10 -22.01
CA LEU A 181 1.18 -8.30 -20.93
C LEU A 181 2.13 -7.20 -20.43
N LEU A 182 3.36 -7.58 -20.09
CA LEU A 182 4.37 -6.64 -19.57
C LEU A 182 4.77 -5.60 -20.61
N GLU A 183 5.00 -6.02 -21.86
CA GLU A 183 5.29 -5.12 -22.96
C GLU A 183 4.14 -4.12 -23.19
N THR A 184 2.89 -4.57 -23.12
CA THR A 184 1.73 -3.69 -23.27
C THR A 184 1.57 -2.73 -22.10
N LEU A 185 1.80 -3.18 -20.85
CA LEU A 185 1.80 -2.28 -19.68
C LEU A 185 2.89 -1.21 -19.78
N ASN A 186 4.04 -1.53 -20.40
CA ASN A 186 5.11 -0.58 -20.65
C ASN A 186 4.75 0.49 -21.68
N LYS A 187 3.79 0.20 -22.58
CA LYS A 187 3.32 1.11 -23.62
C LYS A 187 2.19 2.05 -23.20
N PHE A 188 1.75 1.97 -21.96
CA PHE A 188 0.82 2.97 -21.43
C PHE A 188 1.43 4.36 -21.53
N SER A 189 0.62 5.34 -21.93
CA SER A 189 1.07 6.74 -21.89
C SER A 189 1.43 7.14 -20.45
N PRO A 190 2.32 8.11 -20.25
CA PRO A 190 2.61 8.65 -18.92
C PRO A 190 1.34 9.08 -18.18
N GLN A 191 0.40 9.74 -18.87
CA GLN A 191 -0.87 10.19 -18.32
C GLN A 191 -1.76 9.03 -17.88
N ALA A 192 -2.01 8.04 -18.73
CA ALA A 192 -2.83 6.88 -18.37
C ALA A 192 -2.21 6.06 -17.23
N ARG A 193 -0.88 5.93 -17.23
CA ARG A 193 -0.15 5.25 -16.16
C ARG A 193 -0.27 5.98 -14.84
N ALA A 194 -0.07 7.31 -14.83
CA ALA A 194 -0.19 8.12 -13.61
C ALA A 194 -1.61 8.04 -13.04
N ALA A 195 -2.63 8.22 -13.87
CA ALA A 195 -4.03 8.11 -13.46
C ALA A 195 -4.37 6.71 -12.92
N ALA A 196 -3.95 5.64 -13.61
CA ALA A 196 -4.16 4.27 -13.14
C ALA A 196 -3.45 4.01 -11.81
N ARG A 197 -2.21 4.48 -11.64
CA ARG A 197 -1.47 4.36 -10.37
C ARG A 197 -2.21 5.05 -9.23
N THR A 198 -2.75 6.26 -9.46
CA THR A 198 -3.55 7.00 -8.46
C THR A 198 -4.82 6.22 -8.08
N ALA A 199 -5.57 5.71 -9.06
CA ALA A 199 -6.76 4.91 -8.81
C ALA A 199 -6.45 3.61 -8.05
N LEU A 200 -5.37 2.92 -8.40
CA LEU A 200 -4.95 1.66 -7.78
C LEU A 200 -4.40 1.81 -6.36
N LEU A 201 -4.04 3.02 -5.92
CA LEU A 201 -3.70 3.28 -4.52
C LEU A 201 -4.86 2.91 -3.59
N GLU A 202 -6.09 3.17 -4.00
CA GLU A 202 -7.28 2.82 -3.23
C GLU A 202 -7.38 1.30 -2.98
N THR A 203 -6.99 0.47 -3.95
CA THR A 203 -6.92 -0.99 -3.78
C THR A 203 -5.95 -1.40 -2.65
N ALA A 204 -4.81 -0.70 -2.54
CA ALA A 204 -3.82 -0.96 -1.51
C ALA A 204 -4.28 -0.46 -0.13
N VAL A 205 -4.95 0.70 -0.06
CA VAL A 205 -5.28 1.37 1.22
C VAL A 205 -6.63 0.94 1.79
N GLN A 206 -7.62 0.64 0.95
CA GLN A 206 -9.01 0.36 1.35
C GLN A 206 -9.51 -1.04 1.01
N GLY A 207 -8.75 -1.81 0.24
CA GLY A 207 -9.21 -3.06 -0.34
C GLY A 207 -8.65 -4.32 0.30
N TYR A 208 -8.99 -5.46 -0.30
CA TYR A 208 -8.46 -6.78 0.05
C TYR A 208 -6.93 -6.90 -0.15
N GLY A 209 -6.28 -5.95 -0.85
CA GLY A 209 -4.83 -5.89 -1.01
C GLY A 209 -4.07 -5.42 0.24
N ARG A 210 -4.78 -5.03 1.29
CA ARG A 210 -4.22 -4.39 2.48
C ARG A 210 -3.23 -5.26 3.26
N GLU A 211 -3.45 -6.56 3.31
CA GLU A 211 -2.50 -7.49 3.95
C GLU A 211 -1.18 -7.57 3.19
N ALA A 212 -1.23 -7.43 1.86
CA ALA A 212 -0.04 -7.43 1.02
C ALA A 212 0.74 -6.10 1.08
N TRP A 213 0.05 -4.95 1.20
CA TRP A 213 0.75 -3.66 1.18
C TRP A 213 1.65 -3.43 2.39
N ALA A 214 1.35 -4.05 3.53
CA ALA A 214 2.23 -4.01 4.71
C ALA A 214 3.63 -4.54 4.40
N GLN A 215 3.76 -5.44 3.40
CA GLN A 215 5.01 -6.00 2.94
C GLN A 215 5.53 -5.31 1.66
N LEU A 216 4.65 -4.98 0.73
CA LEU A 216 5.00 -4.44 -0.59
C LEU A 216 5.09 -2.92 -0.64
N GLY A 217 4.43 -2.22 0.29
CA GLY A 217 4.31 -0.77 0.29
C GLY A 217 3.36 -0.23 -0.78
N THR A 218 3.15 1.08 -0.75
CA THR A 218 2.27 1.78 -1.70
C THR A 218 3.00 2.29 -2.95
N GLY A 219 4.31 2.22 -3.00
CA GLY A 219 5.08 2.51 -4.22
C GLY A 219 4.76 1.55 -5.36
N ILE A 220 4.36 0.32 -5.03
CA ILE A 220 3.88 -0.66 -6.01
C ILE A 220 2.38 -0.44 -6.22
N ARG A 221 1.97 -0.30 -7.48
CA ARG A 221 0.58 -0.13 -7.89
C ARG A 221 0.18 -1.29 -8.77
N TYR A 222 -0.87 -2.00 -8.42
CA TYR A 222 -1.28 -3.19 -9.15
C TYR A 222 -2.78 -3.37 -9.20
N LYS A 223 -3.24 -3.96 -10.30
CA LYS A 223 -4.59 -4.51 -10.47
C LYS A 223 -4.55 -5.99 -10.15
N THR A 224 -5.42 -6.44 -9.25
CA THR A 224 -5.61 -7.85 -8.96
C THR A 224 -6.43 -8.53 -10.05
N TYR A 225 -6.18 -9.83 -10.26
CA TYR A 225 -6.96 -10.66 -11.15
C TYR A 225 -7.11 -12.07 -10.59
N SER A 226 -8.22 -12.71 -10.89
CA SER A 226 -8.48 -14.12 -10.61
C SER A 226 -9.27 -14.72 -11.76
N TRP A 227 -8.98 -15.95 -12.12
CA TRP A 227 -9.73 -16.73 -13.10
C TRP A 227 -9.44 -18.22 -12.91
N HIS A 228 -9.91 -19.04 -13.85
CA HIS A 228 -9.67 -20.47 -13.86
C HIS A 228 -8.69 -20.85 -14.95
N LEU A 229 -7.82 -21.80 -14.67
CA LEU A 229 -7.01 -22.49 -15.66
C LEU A 229 -7.88 -23.50 -16.45
N PRO A 230 -7.37 -24.07 -17.56
CA PRO A 230 -8.11 -25.09 -18.32
C PRO A 230 -8.55 -26.30 -17.49
N ASP A 231 -7.82 -26.62 -16.41
CA ASP A 231 -8.15 -27.69 -15.46
C ASP A 231 -9.21 -27.26 -14.42
N ASN A 232 -9.82 -26.10 -14.61
CA ASN A 232 -10.79 -25.45 -13.70
C ASN A 232 -10.23 -25.11 -12.30
N SER A 233 -8.94 -25.18 -12.10
CA SER A 233 -8.32 -24.71 -10.86
C SER A 233 -8.25 -23.19 -10.82
N ALA A 234 -8.45 -22.59 -9.64
CA ALA A 234 -8.30 -21.14 -9.46
C ALA A 234 -6.84 -20.70 -9.71
N PHE A 235 -6.68 -19.60 -10.43
CA PHE A 235 -5.41 -18.94 -10.67
C PHE A 235 -5.57 -17.43 -10.50
N GLY A 236 -4.67 -16.80 -9.75
CA GLY A 236 -4.80 -15.39 -9.46
C GLY A 236 -3.48 -14.74 -9.06
N GLY A 237 -3.51 -13.43 -9.03
CA GLY A 237 -2.34 -12.63 -8.73
C GLY A 237 -2.56 -11.14 -8.98
N ALA A 238 -1.54 -10.47 -9.48
CA ALA A 238 -1.53 -9.04 -9.72
C ALA A 238 -0.62 -8.66 -10.89
N ALA A 239 -0.95 -7.57 -11.57
CA ALA A 239 -0.06 -6.93 -12.55
C ALA A 239 -0.18 -5.41 -12.46
N GLY A 240 0.92 -4.72 -12.74
CA GLY A 240 0.97 -3.25 -12.68
C GLY A 240 2.39 -2.73 -12.75
N TRP A 241 2.74 -1.79 -11.88
CA TRP A 241 4.03 -1.09 -11.95
C TRP A 241 4.69 -0.99 -10.58
N LEU A 242 6.00 -1.19 -10.55
CA LEU A 242 6.86 -0.84 -9.42
C LEU A 242 6.94 0.69 -9.25
N ALA A 243 7.59 1.14 -8.20
CA ALA A 243 7.73 2.56 -7.87
C ALA A 243 8.38 3.38 -9.00
N ASP A 244 9.36 2.81 -9.70
CA ASP A 244 10.06 3.43 -10.84
C ASP A 244 9.32 3.28 -12.18
N GLY A 245 8.10 2.75 -12.19
CA GLY A 245 7.30 2.52 -13.39
C GLY A 245 7.62 1.23 -14.13
N THR A 246 8.53 0.39 -13.63
CA THR A 246 8.82 -0.94 -14.19
C THR A 246 7.56 -1.80 -14.17
N PRO A 247 7.05 -2.31 -15.31
CA PRO A 247 5.93 -3.23 -15.32
C PRO A 247 6.28 -4.55 -14.65
N PHE A 248 5.35 -5.08 -13.86
CA PHE A 248 5.48 -6.41 -13.25
C PHE A 248 4.18 -7.20 -13.32
N TRP A 249 4.32 -8.49 -13.20
CA TRP A 249 3.24 -9.46 -13.08
C TRP A 249 3.60 -10.50 -12.03
N PHE A 250 2.60 -10.96 -11.29
CA PHE A 250 2.68 -12.07 -10.35
C PHE A 250 1.47 -12.98 -10.52
N GLY A 251 1.68 -14.29 -10.46
CA GLY A 251 0.60 -15.26 -10.52
C GLY A 251 0.92 -16.56 -9.77
N ALA A 252 -0.12 -17.14 -9.17
CA ALA A 252 -0.06 -18.43 -8.49
C ALA A 252 -1.44 -19.13 -8.50
N ARG A 253 -1.49 -20.42 -8.18
CA ARG A 253 -2.76 -21.12 -7.96
C ARG A 253 -3.47 -20.56 -6.74
N GLY A 254 -4.76 -20.29 -6.88
CA GLY A 254 -5.61 -19.66 -5.87
C GLY A 254 -6.23 -18.35 -6.34
N SER A 255 -7.08 -17.74 -5.52
CA SER A 255 -7.62 -16.39 -5.78
C SER A 255 -6.53 -15.34 -5.61
N SER A 256 -6.70 -14.17 -6.23
CA SER A 256 -5.73 -13.07 -6.06
C SER A 256 -5.56 -12.64 -4.60
N ARG A 257 -6.62 -12.71 -3.80
CA ARG A 257 -6.58 -12.41 -2.37
C ARG A 257 -5.68 -13.39 -1.63
N SER A 258 -5.92 -14.70 -1.78
CA SER A 258 -5.13 -15.71 -1.10
C SER A 258 -3.67 -15.72 -1.55
N THR A 259 -3.42 -15.61 -2.85
CA THR A 259 -2.06 -15.64 -3.41
C THR A 259 -1.24 -14.42 -2.98
N LEU A 260 -1.81 -13.22 -3.03
CA LEU A 260 -1.10 -12.00 -2.58
C LEU A 260 -0.78 -12.05 -1.09
N THR A 261 -1.72 -12.49 -0.24
CA THR A 261 -1.46 -12.63 1.20
C THR A 261 -0.34 -13.64 1.47
N THR A 262 -0.41 -14.82 0.81
CA THR A 262 0.56 -15.89 1.01
C THR A 262 1.98 -15.49 0.55
N TRP A 263 2.08 -14.82 -0.59
CA TRP A 263 3.37 -14.57 -1.25
C TRP A 263 3.91 -13.15 -1.08
N ALA A 264 3.22 -12.27 -0.35
CA ALA A 264 3.62 -10.86 -0.19
C ALA A 264 5.07 -10.68 0.29
N SER A 265 5.51 -11.45 1.28
CA SER A 265 6.87 -11.39 1.81
C SER A 265 7.92 -11.84 0.78
N ALA A 266 7.66 -12.95 0.08
CA ALA A 266 8.54 -13.43 -0.98
C ALA A 266 8.60 -12.46 -2.16
N LEU A 267 7.48 -11.87 -2.55
CA LEU A 267 7.43 -10.82 -3.56
C LEU A 267 8.26 -9.60 -3.16
N ALA A 268 8.15 -9.14 -1.92
CA ALA A 268 8.89 -7.98 -1.41
C ALA A 268 10.42 -8.18 -1.47
N THR A 269 10.90 -9.42 -1.35
CA THR A 269 12.33 -9.75 -1.42
C THR A 269 12.81 -10.08 -2.83
N THR A 270 11.92 -10.50 -3.72
CA THR A 270 12.27 -10.96 -5.08
C THR A 270 12.13 -9.86 -6.13
N LEU A 271 11.14 -8.97 -5.98
CA LEU A 271 10.97 -7.85 -6.90
C LEU A 271 12.22 -6.96 -6.91
N PRO A 272 12.62 -6.47 -8.10
CA PRO A 272 13.82 -5.68 -8.20
C PRO A 272 13.69 -4.36 -7.44
N VAL A 273 14.79 -3.90 -6.86
CA VAL A 273 14.86 -2.57 -6.26
C VAL A 273 14.53 -1.52 -7.33
N PRO A 274 13.61 -0.59 -7.07
CA PRO A 274 13.31 0.49 -8.00
C PRO A 274 14.57 1.31 -8.32
N ARG A 275 14.71 1.70 -9.58
CA ARG A 275 15.76 2.63 -9.99
C ARG A 275 15.29 4.04 -9.71
N TRP A 276 16.06 4.77 -8.93
CA TRP A 276 15.76 6.16 -8.63
C TRP A 276 16.05 7.01 -9.87
N ILE A 277 14.99 7.49 -10.51
CA ILE A 277 15.11 8.38 -11.66
C ILE A 277 15.32 9.79 -11.10
N GLY A 278 16.47 10.38 -11.35
CA GLY A 278 16.74 11.78 -10.98
C GLY A 278 15.77 12.74 -11.68
N ILE A 279 15.67 13.96 -11.17
CA ILE A 279 14.73 15.02 -11.61
C ILE A 279 14.78 15.32 -13.11
N ASN A 280 15.88 15.01 -13.77
CA ASN A 280 16.05 15.24 -15.22
C ASN A 280 15.04 14.51 -16.11
N ASN A 281 14.20 13.63 -15.54
CA ASN A 281 13.10 12.96 -16.25
C ASN A 281 11.70 13.39 -15.77
N MET A 282 11.57 14.49 -15.02
CA MET A 282 10.26 15.06 -14.67
C MET A 282 9.47 15.57 -15.88
N ASP A 283 10.12 15.81 -17.00
CA ASP A 283 9.46 16.20 -18.26
C ASP A 283 8.49 15.12 -18.80
N ASN A 284 8.53 13.89 -18.25
CA ASN A 284 7.64 12.79 -18.62
C ASN A 284 6.57 12.45 -17.59
N VAL A 285 6.49 13.17 -16.47
CA VAL A 285 5.39 13.04 -15.51
C VAL A 285 4.39 14.12 -15.86
N GLY A 286 3.19 13.72 -16.31
CA GLY A 286 2.17 14.65 -16.79
C GLY A 286 1.90 15.82 -15.83
N ASP A 287 1.27 16.87 -16.33
CA ASP A 287 1.07 18.23 -15.78
C ASP A 287 0.63 18.40 -14.32
N GLU A 288 0.50 17.32 -13.56
CA GLU A 288 0.19 17.31 -12.12
C GLU A 288 1.33 16.74 -11.25
N ALA A 289 2.57 16.76 -11.74
CA ALA A 289 3.72 16.33 -10.96
C ALA A 289 3.90 17.24 -9.74
N HIS A 290 3.55 16.74 -8.59
CA HIS A 290 3.78 17.40 -7.31
C HIS A 290 5.29 17.54 -7.08
N CYS A 291 5.81 18.75 -7.29
CA CYS A 291 7.20 19.10 -7.01
C CYS A 291 7.30 19.89 -5.71
N VAL A 292 8.50 19.90 -5.12
CA VAL A 292 8.80 20.64 -3.91
C VAL A 292 9.99 21.54 -4.17
N ASP A 293 9.77 22.85 -4.05
CA ASP A 293 10.81 23.87 -4.05
C ASP A 293 11.26 24.16 -2.62
N VAL A 294 12.57 24.02 -2.36
CA VAL A 294 13.17 24.21 -1.04
C VAL A 294 14.11 25.41 -1.10
N ASP A 295 13.87 26.39 -0.21
CA ASP A 295 14.79 27.48 0.05
C ASP A 295 15.77 27.04 1.15
N PHE A 296 17.01 26.68 0.77
CA PHE A 296 18.03 26.22 1.71
C PHE A 296 18.69 27.37 2.48
N PHE A 297 19.02 27.10 3.73
CA PHE A 297 19.80 28.00 4.58
C PHE A 297 19.21 29.39 4.79
N ALA A 298 17.88 29.57 4.67
CA ALA A 298 17.22 30.87 4.75
C ALA A 298 17.54 31.65 6.05
N ARG A 299 17.83 30.96 7.17
CA ARG A 299 18.23 31.55 8.46
C ARG A 299 19.75 31.74 8.64
N TYR A 300 20.54 31.15 7.75
CA TYR A 300 22.00 31.17 7.83
C TYR A 300 22.56 31.68 6.51
N PRO A 301 22.71 33.01 6.34
CA PRO A 301 23.20 33.58 5.10
C PRO A 301 24.54 32.96 4.68
N LEU A 302 24.61 32.56 3.43
CA LEU A 302 25.83 32.09 2.84
C LEU A 302 26.76 33.26 2.56
N ARG A 303 28.05 33.09 2.89
CA ARG A 303 29.10 34.00 2.46
C ARG A 303 29.62 33.58 1.09
N GLU A 304 29.87 32.27 0.93
CA GLU A 304 30.47 31.74 -0.28
C GLU A 304 30.11 30.27 -0.49
N VAL A 305 30.09 29.83 -1.76
CA VAL A 305 29.99 28.42 -2.17
C VAL A 305 31.23 28.08 -2.98
N LEU A 306 32.03 27.14 -2.49
CA LEU A 306 33.31 26.72 -3.09
C LEU A 306 33.16 25.33 -3.70
N SER A 307 33.68 25.16 -4.93
CA SER A 307 33.82 23.82 -5.51
C SER A 307 35.07 23.14 -4.89
N THR A 308 34.90 21.90 -4.44
CA THR A 308 36.05 21.12 -3.92
C THR A 308 36.83 20.40 -5.01
N SER A 309 36.30 20.33 -6.24
CA SER A 309 36.94 19.69 -7.38
C SER A 309 37.93 20.59 -8.13
N ALA A 310 37.87 21.90 -7.94
CA ALA A 310 38.74 22.89 -8.62
C ALA A 310 39.39 23.83 -7.61
N ALA A 311 40.47 23.42 -6.98
CA ALA A 311 41.33 24.26 -6.11
C ALA A 311 40.58 25.25 -5.17
N SER A 312 39.44 24.83 -4.61
CA SER A 312 38.57 25.65 -3.76
C SER A 312 38.09 26.96 -4.42
N ALA A 313 37.85 26.96 -5.72
CA ALA A 313 37.35 28.13 -6.45
C ALA A 313 35.85 28.40 -6.14
N PRO A 314 35.42 29.70 -6.15
CA PRO A 314 34.01 30.06 -6.03
C PRO A 314 33.17 29.38 -7.10
N ALA A 315 32.08 28.72 -6.69
CA ALA A 315 31.16 28.11 -7.61
C ALA A 315 30.42 29.18 -8.42
N ARG A 316 30.22 28.93 -9.71
CA ARG A 316 29.43 29.80 -10.58
C ARG A 316 27.94 29.64 -10.28
N ALA A 317 27.14 30.67 -10.57
CA ALA A 317 25.68 30.55 -10.57
C ALA A 317 25.24 29.44 -11.54
N GLY A 318 24.21 28.68 -11.18
CA GLY A 318 23.68 27.55 -11.94
C GLY A 318 23.55 26.29 -11.10
N THR A 319 23.38 25.16 -11.78
CA THR A 319 23.20 23.84 -11.17
C THR A 319 24.45 23.40 -10.43
N LEU A 320 24.29 22.97 -9.19
CA LEU A 320 25.37 22.37 -8.37
C LEU A 320 25.37 20.85 -8.59
N SER A 321 26.48 20.33 -9.15
CA SER A 321 26.68 18.89 -9.34
C SER A 321 28.08 18.51 -8.81
N GLY A 322 28.13 17.57 -7.87
CA GLY A 322 29.36 17.16 -7.19
C GLY A 322 29.53 17.76 -5.80
N LYS A 323 30.80 17.85 -5.35
CA LYS A 323 31.12 18.24 -3.98
C LYS A 323 31.40 19.74 -3.85
N TYR A 324 30.79 20.37 -2.86
CA TYR A 324 30.92 21.79 -2.56
C TYR A 324 31.12 22.02 -1.07
N LYS A 325 31.85 23.09 -0.71
CA LYS A 325 31.92 23.62 0.64
C LYS A 325 31.14 24.93 0.73
N LEU A 326 30.12 24.93 1.53
CA LEU A 326 29.33 26.12 1.84
C LEU A 326 29.95 26.83 3.01
N GLN A 327 30.21 28.12 2.88
CA GLN A 327 30.70 28.98 3.97
C GLN A 327 29.60 29.95 4.36
N PHE A 328 29.29 30.00 5.66
CA PHE A 328 28.24 30.88 6.20
C PHE A 328 28.82 32.18 6.73
N ALA A 329 27.99 33.22 6.80
CA ALA A 329 28.39 34.52 7.31
C ALA A 329 28.87 34.48 8.78
N ASN A 330 28.39 33.51 9.58
CA ASN A 330 28.79 33.27 10.96
C ASN A 330 30.14 32.49 11.13
N GLY A 331 30.86 32.24 10.04
CA GLY A 331 32.12 31.51 10.04
C GLY A 331 32.02 29.99 9.97
N ASN A 332 30.84 29.39 10.12
CA ASN A 332 30.65 27.96 9.98
C ASN A 332 30.77 27.52 8.51
N SER A 333 31.02 26.24 8.31
CA SER A 333 31.02 25.63 6.98
C SER A 333 30.27 24.30 6.97
N LEU A 334 29.78 23.92 5.79
CA LEU A 334 29.10 22.65 5.53
C LEU A 334 29.57 22.09 4.20
N ASP A 335 29.99 20.84 4.20
CA ASP A 335 30.31 20.11 2.98
C ASP A 335 29.08 19.43 2.46
N ILE A 336 28.79 19.58 1.16
CA ILE A 336 27.67 18.94 0.50
C ILE A 336 28.13 18.17 -0.75
N ASN A 337 27.35 17.14 -1.08
CA ASN A 337 27.48 16.39 -2.34
C ASN A 337 26.13 16.41 -3.07
N SER A 338 26.03 17.28 -4.06
CA SER A 338 24.81 17.47 -4.83
C SER A 338 24.80 16.59 -6.08
N ASN A 339 23.66 16.00 -6.38
CA ASN A 339 23.40 15.19 -7.58
C ASN A 339 22.86 16.02 -8.77
N GLY A 340 23.00 17.36 -8.74
CA GLY A 340 22.47 18.24 -9.78
C GLY A 340 21.05 18.79 -9.50
N SER A 341 20.48 18.50 -8.33
CA SER A 341 19.15 18.96 -7.95
C SER A 341 19.14 20.31 -7.22
N LEU A 342 20.31 20.88 -6.93
CA LEU A 342 20.45 22.18 -6.30
C LEU A 342 20.85 23.25 -7.32
N MET A 343 20.35 24.46 -7.12
CA MET A 343 20.63 25.64 -7.94
C MET A 343 21.26 26.72 -7.05
N LEU A 344 22.42 27.21 -7.46
CA LEU A 344 23.06 28.39 -6.86
C LEU A 344 22.64 29.65 -7.62
N GLN A 345 22.06 30.59 -6.90
CA GLN A 345 21.73 31.92 -7.41
C GLN A 345 22.72 32.95 -6.84
N ARG A 346 23.22 33.83 -7.71
CA ARG A 346 24.09 34.95 -7.34
C ARG A 346 23.56 36.22 -7.95
N SER A 347 23.28 37.22 -7.13
CA SER A 347 22.90 38.56 -7.57
C SER A 347 23.93 39.56 -7.06
N PRO A 348 24.29 40.59 -7.84
CA PRO A 348 25.23 41.62 -7.39
C PRO A 348 24.78 42.27 -6.07
N GLY A 349 25.66 42.32 -5.08
CA GLY A 349 25.38 42.89 -3.77
C GLY A 349 24.53 42.06 -2.82
N MET A 350 24.10 40.86 -3.23
CA MET A 350 23.32 39.95 -2.40
C MET A 350 24.13 38.71 -2.00
N ALA A 351 23.81 38.13 -0.84
CA ALA A 351 24.36 36.86 -0.43
C ALA A 351 23.96 35.73 -1.41
N PRO A 352 24.85 34.75 -1.68
CA PRO A 352 24.49 33.59 -2.48
C PRO A 352 23.27 32.87 -1.92
N GLN A 353 22.38 32.42 -2.77
CA GLN A 353 21.19 31.64 -2.40
C GLN A 353 21.27 30.26 -3.03
N VAL A 354 20.89 29.23 -2.27
CA VAL A 354 20.78 27.85 -2.76
C VAL A 354 19.32 27.42 -2.66
N THR A 355 18.79 27.01 -3.79
CA THR A 355 17.44 26.45 -3.87
C THR A 355 17.53 25.01 -4.42
N GLY A 356 16.52 24.22 -4.20
CA GLY A 356 16.40 22.90 -4.79
C GLY A 356 14.99 22.61 -5.24
N ARG A 357 14.84 21.90 -6.36
CA ARG A 357 13.55 21.39 -6.84
C ARG A 357 13.59 19.87 -6.85
N PHE A 358 12.60 19.26 -6.18
CA PHE A 358 12.57 17.82 -5.93
C PHE A 358 11.21 17.24 -6.26
N ALA A 359 11.16 15.97 -6.65
CA ALA A 359 9.93 15.17 -6.52
C ALA A 359 9.60 14.98 -5.03
N VAL A 360 8.31 14.78 -4.69
CA VAL A 360 7.88 14.67 -3.29
C VAL A 360 8.64 13.58 -2.53
N ASN A 361 8.88 12.41 -3.14
CA ASN A 361 9.59 11.32 -2.47
C ASN A 361 11.09 11.61 -2.29
N ASP A 362 11.74 12.31 -3.22
CA ASP A 362 13.13 12.79 -3.05
C ASP A 362 13.21 13.79 -1.89
N TYR A 363 12.27 14.76 -1.83
CA TYR A 363 12.16 15.68 -0.70
C TYR A 363 11.98 14.94 0.63
N VAL A 364 11.05 13.99 0.71
CA VAL A 364 10.77 13.20 1.92
C VAL A 364 12.01 12.41 2.34
N ALA A 365 12.72 11.80 1.40
CA ALA A 365 13.97 11.07 1.69
C ALA A 365 15.05 12.00 2.26
N ARG A 366 15.18 13.23 1.74
CA ARG A 366 16.11 14.24 2.28
C ARG A 366 15.72 14.70 3.69
N VAL A 367 14.44 14.73 4.02
CA VAL A 367 13.97 14.98 5.40
C VAL A 367 14.34 13.81 6.31
N ILE A 368 14.14 12.55 5.86
CA ILE A 368 14.51 11.37 6.63
C ILE A 368 16.01 11.37 6.95
N ASP A 369 16.86 11.62 5.96
CA ASP A 369 18.32 11.67 6.14
C ASP A 369 18.77 12.83 7.06
N ARG A 370 17.99 13.89 7.16
CA ARG A 370 18.35 15.05 7.96
C ARG A 370 17.83 15.02 9.38
N GLU A 371 16.65 14.46 9.59
CA GLU A 371 15.97 14.49 10.88
C GLU A 371 15.82 13.12 11.55
N GLY A 372 15.83 12.04 10.77
CA GLY A 372 15.62 10.69 11.24
C GLY A 372 16.85 9.80 11.15
N ASP A 373 16.58 8.50 11.22
CA ASP A 373 17.53 7.43 11.01
C ASP A 373 16.98 6.47 9.94
N ALA A 374 17.51 6.57 8.73
CA ALA A 374 17.08 5.76 7.60
C ALA A 374 17.40 4.26 7.77
N SER A 375 18.35 3.91 8.64
CA SER A 375 18.68 2.50 8.92
C SER A 375 17.58 1.77 9.70
N ASN A 376 16.76 2.52 10.44
CA ASN A 376 15.59 1.99 11.13
C ASN A 376 14.34 2.09 10.25
N ILE A 377 14.08 1.03 9.46
CA ILE A 377 13.07 1.01 8.40
C ILE A 377 11.68 1.44 8.89
N GLN A 378 11.22 0.98 10.06
CA GLN A 378 9.86 1.27 10.51
C GLN A 378 9.71 2.70 11.03
N ALA A 379 10.73 3.21 11.72
CA ALA A 379 10.79 4.61 12.13
C ALA A 379 10.91 5.54 10.92
N ALA A 380 11.73 5.19 9.92
CA ALA A 380 11.87 5.93 8.69
C ALA A 380 10.56 6.00 7.88
N ARG A 381 9.82 4.90 7.77
CA ARG A 381 8.48 4.87 7.14
C ARG A 381 7.46 5.74 7.89
N SER A 382 7.49 5.72 9.22
CA SER A 382 6.65 6.60 10.04
C SER A 382 6.97 8.06 9.80
N LEU A 383 8.26 8.41 9.79
CA LEU A 383 8.73 9.77 9.50
C LEU A 383 8.39 10.19 8.07
N ALA A 384 8.49 9.30 7.10
CA ALA A 384 8.13 9.60 5.71
C ALA A 384 6.68 10.09 5.56
N ILE A 385 5.73 9.39 6.20
CA ILE A 385 4.31 9.77 6.19
C ILE A 385 4.11 11.08 6.94
N ALA A 386 4.71 11.24 8.12
CA ALA A 386 4.61 12.46 8.91
C ALA A 386 5.24 13.66 8.16
N ALA A 387 6.39 13.50 7.54
CA ALA A 387 7.07 14.55 6.77
C ALA A 387 6.26 15.00 5.55
N ARG A 388 5.71 14.05 4.79
CA ARG A 388 4.84 14.36 3.66
C ARG A 388 3.56 15.07 4.11
N THR A 389 2.98 14.65 5.23
CA THR A 389 1.82 15.32 5.83
C THR A 389 2.14 16.74 6.25
N TYR A 390 3.30 16.93 6.92
CA TYR A 390 3.74 18.27 7.33
C TYR A 390 3.96 19.19 6.14
N LEU A 391 4.54 18.69 5.05
CA LEU A 391 4.71 19.44 3.80
C LEU A 391 3.35 19.97 3.32
N VAL A 392 2.36 19.09 3.16
CA VAL A 392 1.01 19.47 2.69
C VAL A 392 0.34 20.49 3.60
N GLN A 393 0.56 20.41 4.90
CA GLN A 393 -0.07 21.30 5.89
C GLN A 393 0.64 22.65 6.05
N ASN A 394 1.92 22.78 5.69
CA ASN A 394 2.73 23.92 6.05
C ASN A 394 3.48 24.59 4.89
N ALA A 395 3.55 23.95 3.72
CA ALA A 395 4.12 24.54 2.52
C ALA A 395 3.12 25.43 1.79
N THR A 396 3.61 26.35 1.01
CA THR A 396 2.78 27.17 0.11
C THR A 396 2.78 26.51 -1.27
N LEU A 397 1.62 26.34 -1.88
CA LEU A 397 1.52 25.86 -3.26
C LEU A 397 1.74 27.05 -4.20
N ASP A 398 2.75 26.94 -5.05
CA ASP A 398 3.13 27.98 -6.02
C ASP A 398 3.41 27.32 -7.37
N HIS A 399 2.67 27.70 -8.41
CA HIS A 399 2.81 27.18 -9.78
C HIS A 399 2.89 25.62 -9.86
N GLY A 400 2.06 24.92 -9.07
CA GLY A 400 2.03 23.46 -9.00
C GLY A 400 3.11 22.83 -8.14
N CYS A 401 4.07 23.59 -7.58
CA CYS A 401 5.08 23.11 -6.66
C CYS A 401 4.79 23.56 -5.22
N TRP A 402 5.05 22.68 -4.27
CA TRP A 402 5.05 23.01 -2.84
C TRP A 402 6.32 23.78 -2.49
N ARG A 403 6.22 24.98 -1.92
CA ARG A 403 7.37 25.77 -1.49
C ARG A 403 7.53 25.77 0.01
N ILE A 404 8.72 25.39 0.48
CA ILE A 404 9.05 25.32 1.91
C ILE A 404 10.51 25.72 2.15
N ALA A 405 10.79 26.35 3.32
CA ALA A 405 12.14 26.68 3.70
C ALA A 405 12.76 25.61 4.60
N ASP A 406 14.05 25.27 4.35
CA ASP A 406 14.87 24.43 5.23
C ASP A 406 15.20 25.20 6.50
N THR A 407 14.44 24.96 7.56
CA THR A 407 14.65 25.59 8.87
C THR A 407 14.29 24.66 10.03
N THR A 408 14.86 24.90 11.20
CA THR A 408 14.52 24.17 12.44
C THR A 408 13.09 24.43 12.95
N THR A 409 12.44 25.47 12.46
CA THR A 409 11.04 25.78 12.81
C THR A 409 10.03 25.24 11.79
N ARG A 410 10.50 24.72 10.68
CA ARG A 410 9.72 24.07 9.62
C ARG A 410 10.13 22.62 9.52
N GLN A 411 10.80 22.27 8.44
CA GLN A 411 11.41 20.96 8.22
C GLN A 411 12.87 21.14 7.85
N ARG A 412 13.74 20.27 8.35
CA ARG A 412 15.14 20.26 7.95
C ARG A 412 15.29 19.32 6.76
N VAL A 413 15.94 19.80 5.72
CA VAL A 413 16.11 19.08 4.45
C VAL A 413 17.59 18.91 4.17
N SER A 414 18.02 17.72 3.82
CA SER A 414 19.41 17.47 3.42
C SER A 414 19.70 18.09 2.07
N ALA A 415 20.75 18.91 1.99
CA ALA A 415 21.29 19.39 0.72
C ALA A 415 22.06 18.29 -0.03
N ASN A 416 22.46 17.21 0.65
CA ASN A 416 23.07 16.04 0.02
C ASN A 416 22.04 15.24 -0.75
N ALA A 417 22.48 14.47 -1.74
CA ALA A 417 21.67 13.44 -2.35
C ALA A 417 21.17 12.48 -1.26
N PRO A 418 19.90 12.02 -1.31
CA PRO A 418 19.38 11.12 -0.32
C PRO A 418 20.04 9.74 -0.39
N THR A 419 20.10 9.07 0.75
CA THR A 419 20.55 7.67 0.82
C THR A 419 19.54 6.72 0.22
N ASP A 420 19.99 5.56 -0.25
CA ASP A 420 19.11 4.51 -0.78
C ASP A 420 18.08 4.04 0.26
N ALA A 421 18.47 3.98 1.53
CA ALA A 421 17.59 3.59 2.62
C ALA A 421 16.46 4.62 2.85
N ALA A 422 16.77 5.91 2.81
CA ALA A 422 15.78 6.98 2.92
C ALA A 422 14.85 7.01 1.71
N MET A 423 15.38 6.82 0.50
CA MET A 423 14.58 6.69 -0.71
C MET A 423 13.66 5.48 -0.65
N ALA A 424 14.15 4.33 -0.20
CA ALA A 424 13.34 3.14 -0.04
C ALA A 424 12.17 3.37 0.94
N ALA A 425 12.39 4.05 2.07
CA ALA A 425 11.32 4.38 3.02
C ALA A 425 10.30 5.37 2.44
N ALA A 426 10.75 6.40 1.72
CA ALA A 426 9.88 7.37 1.06
C ALA A 426 8.99 6.72 0.00
N TRP A 427 9.55 5.86 -0.86
CA TRP A 427 8.82 5.14 -1.88
C TRP A 427 7.91 4.04 -1.34
N PHE A 428 8.31 3.37 -0.26
CA PHE A 428 7.45 2.39 0.40
C PHE A 428 6.13 3.02 0.89
N THR A 429 6.16 4.29 1.26
CA THR A 429 5.02 5.06 1.76
C THR A 429 4.50 6.08 0.74
N ASP A 430 4.76 5.85 -0.55
CA ASP A 430 4.40 6.75 -1.63
C ASP A 430 2.92 7.16 -1.55
N ASP A 431 2.66 8.46 -1.72
CA ASP A 431 1.34 9.08 -1.65
C ASP A 431 0.57 8.91 -0.31
N LEU A 432 1.20 8.44 0.75
CA LEU A 432 0.56 8.37 2.06
C LEU A 432 0.79 9.62 2.89
N ILE A 433 -0.31 10.14 3.45
CA ILE A 433 -0.34 11.21 4.44
C ILE A 433 -1.20 10.83 5.63
N LEU A 434 -1.17 11.62 6.68
CA LEU A 434 -2.10 11.56 7.81
C LEU A 434 -3.17 12.65 7.65
N GLN A 435 -4.43 12.28 7.86
CA GLN A 435 -5.55 13.19 7.86
C GLN A 435 -6.26 13.18 9.23
N GLY A 436 -6.80 14.33 9.65
CA GLY A 436 -7.57 14.45 10.88
C GLY A 436 -6.80 15.06 12.06
N ALA A 437 -5.50 15.35 11.92
CA ALA A 437 -4.72 16.05 12.95
C ALA A 437 -3.65 16.95 12.34
N ASN A 438 -3.28 18.03 13.06
CA ASN A 438 -2.10 18.81 12.75
C ASN A 438 -0.85 18.03 13.15
N ILE A 439 0.00 17.74 12.18
CA ILE A 439 1.14 16.84 12.37
C ILE A 439 2.36 17.64 12.82
N ARG A 440 2.98 17.16 13.89
CA ARG A 440 4.27 17.62 14.38
C ARG A 440 5.14 16.43 14.73
N TYR A 441 6.43 16.59 14.65
CA TYR A 441 7.38 15.60 15.12
C TYR A 441 8.64 16.30 15.66
N HIS A 442 9.37 15.60 16.54
CA HIS A 442 10.57 16.13 17.20
C HIS A 442 11.49 15.01 17.63
N ASN A 443 12.80 15.28 17.73
CA ASN A 443 13.78 14.27 18.11
C ASN A 443 13.55 13.72 19.52
N ASP A 444 13.24 14.58 20.49
CA ASP A 444 13.36 14.25 21.91
C ASP A 444 12.01 14.28 22.68
N SER A 445 10.96 14.86 22.11
CA SER A 445 9.71 15.02 22.84
C SER A 445 8.51 14.40 22.12
N ALA A 446 7.77 13.56 22.85
CA ALA A 446 6.44 13.14 22.47
C ALA A 446 5.39 14.12 23.02
N GLY A 447 4.20 14.12 22.44
CA GLY A 447 3.07 14.94 22.88
C GLY A 447 1.83 14.66 22.04
N ALA A 448 0.72 15.31 22.39
CA ALA A 448 -0.51 15.19 21.59
C ALA A 448 -0.23 15.61 20.14
N ASN A 449 -0.57 14.73 19.19
CA ASN A 449 -0.32 14.91 17.75
C ASN A 449 1.16 15.22 17.39
N ARG A 450 2.06 14.67 18.18
CA ARG A 450 3.51 14.81 17.98
C ARG A 450 4.22 13.47 18.12
N MET A 451 4.95 13.07 17.11
CA MET A 451 5.82 11.91 17.14
C MET A 451 7.20 12.29 17.67
N SER A 452 7.70 11.59 18.70
CA SER A 452 9.12 11.63 19.05
C SER A 452 9.88 10.68 18.13
N LEU A 453 10.89 11.17 17.41
CA LEU A 453 11.72 10.36 16.52
C LEU A 453 12.52 9.32 17.32
N LYS A 454 13.05 9.72 18.48
CA LYS A 454 13.75 8.84 19.41
C LYS A 454 12.84 7.71 19.90
N GLU A 455 11.59 8.04 20.26
CA GLU A 455 10.61 7.05 20.70
C GLU A 455 10.16 6.13 19.55
N ALA A 456 9.95 6.68 18.35
CA ALA A 456 9.62 5.89 17.16
C ALA A 456 10.73 4.86 16.83
N THR A 457 12.01 5.27 16.93
CA THR A 457 13.14 4.36 16.78
C THR A 457 13.15 3.26 17.86
N ARG A 458 12.88 3.62 19.11
CA ARG A 458 12.79 2.65 20.20
C ARG A 458 11.65 1.63 19.99
N GLN A 459 10.48 2.11 19.59
CA GLN A 459 9.31 1.27 19.28
C GLN A 459 9.57 0.35 18.09
N ALA A 460 10.21 0.85 17.04
CA ALA A 460 10.60 0.05 15.89
C ALA A 460 11.59 -1.07 16.27
N ASN A 461 12.56 -0.78 17.14
CA ASN A 461 13.49 -1.78 17.69
C ASN A 461 12.79 -2.84 18.57
N GLN A 462 11.60 -2.52 19.09
CA GLN A 462 10.71 -3.46 19.79
C GLN A 462 9.80 -4.26 18.84
N GLY A 463 10.00 -4.16 17.52
CA GLY A 463 9.22 -4.87 16.52
C GLY A 463 7.90 -4.19 16.13
N TRP A 464 7.67 -2.92 16.52
CA TRP A 464 6.50 -2.19 16.06
C TRP A 464 6.64 -1.81 14.60
N ASN A 465 5.57 -1.99 13.83
CA ASN A 465 5.51 -1.47 12.47
C ASN A 465 5.16 0.03 12.45
N PHE A 466 5.39 0.68 11.31
CA PHE A 466 5.17 2.12 11.15
C PHE A 466 3.71 2.53 11.41
N GLU A 467 2.73 1.67 11.12
CA GLU A 467 1.31 1.97 11.36
C GLU A 467 1.02 2.09 12.85
N ARG A 468 1.54 1.16 13.67
CA ARG A 468 1.38 1.17 15.11
C ARG A 468 2.08 2.38 15.73
N ILE A 469 3.27 2.73 15.24
CA ILE A 469 4.01 3.92 15.67
C ILE A 469 3.18 5.19 15.40
N LEU A 470 2.63 5.31 14.19
CA LEU A 470 1.79 6.45 13.81
C LEU A 470 0.48 6.50 14.60
N ALA A 471 -0.20 5.37 14.77
CA ALA A 471 -1.46 5.30 15.53
C ALA A 471 -1.29 5.73 17.00
N THR A 472 -0.13 5.41 17.60
CA THR A 472 0.18 5.81 18.98
C THR A 472 0.51 7.31 19.06
N SER A 473 1.24 7.85 18.08
CA SER A 473 1.64 9.26 18.06
C SER A 473 0.52 10.21 17.63
N TYR A 474 -0.40 9.72 16.81
CA TYR A 474 -1.48 10.49 16.17
C TYR A 474 -2.81 9.74 16.27
N SER A 475 -3.29 9.51 17.49
CA SER A 475 -4.46 8.66 17.76
C SER A 475 -5.76 9.11 17.08
N GLN A 476 -5.87 10.38 16.70
CA GLN A 476 -7.04 10.93 16.00
C GLN A 476 -6.86 11.00 14.47
N ALA A 477 -5.65 10.75 13.98
CA ALA A 477 -5.36 10.79 12.56
C ALA A 477 -5.54 9.43 11.90
N SER A 478 -5.90 9.46 10.62
CA SER A 478 -5.95 8.28 9.76
C SER A 478 -4.97 8.41 8.60
N ILE A 479 -4.44 7.28 8.16
CA ILE A 479 -3.65 7.26 6.92
C ILE A 479 -4.60 7.49 5.75
N ALA A 480 -4.23 8.41 4.86
CA ALA A 480 -4.97 8.81 3.69
C ALA A 480 -4.04 8.92 2.49
N SER A 481 -4.60 9.02 1.27
CA SER A 481 -3.81 9.33 0.09
C SER A 481 -3.52 10.83 0.01
N PHE A 482 -2.38 11.18 -0.58
CA PHE A 482 -1.99 12.57 -0.87
C PHE A 482 -3.03 13.32 -1.70
N ASN A 483 -3.77 12.63 -2.55
CA ASN A 483 -4.85 13.18 -3.37
C ASN A 483 -6.16 13.44 -2.60
N GLY A 484 -6.11 13.44 -1.27
CA GLY A 484 -7.26 13.78 -0.42
C GLY A 484 -8.30 12.68 -0.24
N LYS A 485 -8.10 11.49 -0.80
CA LYS A 485 -8.94 10.32 -0.53
C LYS A 485 -8.52 9.71 0.82
N SER A 486 -9.30 9.98 1.86
CA SER A 486 -9.06 9.44 3.20
C SER A 486 -9.37 7.94 3.25
N ASP A 487 -8.53 7.15 3.89
CA ASP A 487 -8.86 5.76 4.19
C ASP A 487 -9.90 5.63 5.33
N CYS A 488 -10.12 6.69 6.07
CA CYS A 488 -11.16 6.76 7.10
C CYS A 488 -11.74 8.17 7.20
N LYS A 489 -12.96 8.34 6.75
CA LYS A 489 -13.78 9.51 7.05
C LYS A 489 -14.61 9.18 8.29
N PRO A 490 -14.30 9.74 9.48
CA PRO A 490 -14.97 9.38 10.71
C PRO A 490 -16.48 9.66 10.66
N LEU A 491 -17.27 8.71 11.13
CA LEU A 491 -18.72 8.83 11.34
C LEU A 491 -18.99 9.09 12.83
N ALA A 492 -18.87 10.35 13.28
CA ALA A 492 -18.96 10.72 14.67
C ALA A 492 -20.25 10.24 15.37
N ALA A 493 -21.38 10.29 14.66
CA ALA A 493 -22.67 9.83 15.19
C ALA A 493 -22.73 8.31 15.34
N ALA A 494 -22.19 7.55 14.38
CA ALA A 494 -22.04 6.09 14.47
C ALA A 494 -21.10 5.69 15.61
N GLN A 495 -19.98 6.40 15.75
CA GLN A 495 -19.02 6.25 16.84
C GLN A 495 -19.68 6.40 18.22
N THR A 496 -20.46 7.47 18.38
CA THR A 496 -21.18 7.74 19.64
C THR A 496 -22.21 6.66 19.92
N TRP A 497 -22.94 6.20 18.89
CA TRP A 497 -23.90 5.11 19.03
C TRP A 497 -23.21 3.80 19.42
N LEU A 498 -22.13 3.43 18.72
CA LEU A 498 -21.37 2.20 19.00
C LEU A 498 -20.80 2.18 20.41
N SER A 499 -20.23 3.29 20.88
CA SER A 499 -19.72 3.41 22.26
C SER A 499 -20.79 3.16 23.32
N LYS A 500 -22.00 3.70 23.09
CA LYS A 500 -23.14 3.46 24.00
C LYS A 500 -23.65 2.02 23.92
N ALA A 501 -23.71 1.45 22.73
CA ALA A 501 -24.18 0.10 22.48
C ALA A 501 -23.21 -0.94 23.03
N SER A 502 -21.90 -0.82 22.73
CA SER A 502 -20.88 -1.77 23.19
C SER A 502 -20.76 -1.82 24.72
N SER A 503 -20.93 -0.70 25.40
CA SER A 503 -20.99 -0.67 26.88
C SER A 503 -22.14 -1.51 27.44
N LYS A 504 -23.30 -1.52 26.77
CA LYS A 504 -24.44 -2.38 27.15
C LYS A 504 -24.16 -3.85 26.81
N TRP A 505 -23.54 -4.12 25.68
CA TRP A 505 -23.24 -5.47 25.21
C TRP A 505 -22.14 -6.16 26.03
N GLN A 506 -21.26 -5.42 26.67
CA GLN A 506 -20.15 -5.94 27.47
C GLN A 506 -20.61 -7.00 28.48
N LYS A 507 -21.74 -6.78 29.16
CA LYS A 507 -22.30 -7.73 30.11
C LYS A 507 -22.74 -9.07 29.49
N VAL A 508 -23.18 -9.04 28.23
CA VAL A 508 -23.57 -10.24 27.47
C VAL A 508 -22.33 -10.91 26.88
N LEU A 509 -21.46 -10.12 26.27
CA LEU A 509 -20.27 -10.60 25.58
C LEU A 509 -19.19 -11.14 26.52
N SER A 510 -19.14 -10.67 27.77
CA SER A 510 -18.20 -11.21 28.77
C SER A 510 -18.40 -12.69 29.10
N ARG A 511 -19.52 -13.29 28.65
CA ARG A 511 -19.79 -14.72 28.76
C ARG A 511 -19.26 -15.53 27.57
N GLU A 512 -18.89 -14.87 26.47
CA GLU A 512 -18.32 -15.52 25.28
C GLU A 512 -16.81 -15.78 25.54
N PRO A 513 -16.31 -16.99 25.26
CA PRO A 513 -14.88 -17.29 25.41
C PRO A 513 -14.03 -16.37 24.57
N GLY A 514 -12.92 -15.86 25.11
CA GLY A 514 -11.99 -15.00 24.37
C GLY A 514 -12.55 -13.61 24.01
N PHE A 515 -13.67 -13.19 24.62
CA PHE A 515 -14.11 -11.80 24.52
C PHE A 515 -13.10 -10.89 25.22
N GLU A 516 -12.69 -9.87 24.49
CA GLU A 516 -11.83 -8.82 25.02
C GLU A 516 -12.41 -7.46 24.64
N SER A 517 -12.84 -6.72 25.66
CA SER A 517 -13.29 -5.33 25.43
C SER A 517 -12.13 -4.51 24.90
N PRO A 518 -12.25 -3.84 23.76
CA PRO A 518 -11.20 -2.97 23.28
C PRO A 518 -10.89 -1.87 24.31
N ASP A 519 -9.61 -1.70 24.68
CA ASP A 519 -9.16 -0.65 25.61
C ASP A 519 -9.52 0.76 25.13
N THR A 520 -9.53 0.93 23.81
CA THR A 520 -10.03 2.14 23.13
C THR A 520 -11.17 1.77 22.21
N PRO A 521 -12.30 2.53 22.21
CA PRO A 521 -13.38 2.30 21.28
C PRO A 521 -12.87 2.36 19.84
N PRO A 522 -13.23 1.39 18.98
CA PRO A 522 -12.80 1.41 17.58
C PRO A 522 -13.38 2.63 16.85
N THR A 523 -12.59 3.21 15.96
CA THR A 523 -13.06 4.33 15.14
C THR A 523 -13.99 3.81 14.04
N VAL A 524 -15.19 4.38 13.92
CA VAL A 524 -16.14 4.06 12.85
C VAL A 524 -15.89 4.99 11.67
N CYS A 525 -15.57 4.41 10.52
CA CYS A 525 -15.23 5.09 9.28
C CYS A 525 -16.32 4.91 8.22
N SER A 526 -16.57 5.95 7.43
CA SER A 526 -17.44 5.86 6.27
C SER A 526 -16.77 5.04 5.18
N LEU A 527 -17.47 4.03 4.70
CA LEU A 527 -17.13 3.25 3.53
C LEU A 527 -17.95 3.75 2.35
N ALA A 528 -17.30 4.30 1.34
CA ALA A 528 -18.01 4.78 0.15
C ALA A 528 -18.58 3.60 -0.66
N SER A 529 -17.98 2.42 -0.55
CA SER A 529 -18.34 1.23 -1.34
C SER A 529 -17.60 -0.02 -0.88
N GLY A 530 -17.98 -1.16 -1.39
CA GLY A 530 -17.44 -2.45 -1.00
C GLY A 530 -18.16 -3.03 0.23
N ASN A 531 -17.80 -4.22 0.66
CA ASN A 531 -18.38 -4.84 1.85
C ASN A 531 -17.84 -4.16 3.11
N PRO A 532 -18.68 -3.91 4.12
CA PRO A 532 -18.22 -3.51 5.44
C PRO A 532 -17.13 -4.43 5.95
N TYR A 533 -16.20 -3.90 6.71
CA TYR A 533 -15.11 -4.69 7.29
C TYR A 533 -14.52 -4.02 8.53
N SER A 534 -13.86 -4.82 9.35
CA SER A 534 -13.10 -4.37 10.50
C SER A 534 -11.60 -4.52 10.29
N ASP A 535 -10.86 -3.49 10.70
CA ASP A 535 -9.39 -3.50 10.73
C ASP A 535 -8.90 -3.70 12.17
N GLN A 536 -8.59 -4.92 12.49
CA GLN A 536 -8.13 -5.30 13.83
C GLN A 536 -6.83 -4.59 14.23
N LYS A 537 -5.92 -4.33 13.28
CA LYS A 537 -4.64 -3.69 13.58
C LYS A 537 -4.78 -2.22 13.96
N ARG A 538 -5.72 -1.52 13.31
CA ARG A 538 -5.97 -0.08 13.53
C ARG A 538 -7.17 0.19 14.41
N MET A 539 -7.86 -0.85 14.88
CA MET A 539 -9.09 -0.72 15.63
C MET A 539 -10.11 0.18 14.92
N ARG A 540 -10.40 -0.13 13.66
CA ARG A 540 -11.33 0.61 12.81
C ARG A 540 -12.39 -0.29 12.25
N ILE A 541 -13.57 0.29 12.06
CA ILE A 541 -14.73 -0.35 11.45
C ILE A 541 -15.16 0.51 10.28
N TYR A 542 -15.29 -0.09 9.10
CA TYR A 542 -15.70 0.60 7.89
C TYR A 542 -17.11 0.16 7.49
N VAL A 543 -18.07 1.09 7.52
CA VAL A 543 -19.48 0.84 7.21
C VAL A 543 -20.04 1.93 6.30
N ARG A 544 -21.04 1.58 5.49
CA ARG A 544 -21.71 2.52 4.60
C ARG A 544 -22.71 3.41 5.31
N GLY A 545 -23.35 2.87 6.34
CA GLY A 545 -24.34 3.56 7.15
C GLY A 545 -24.46 2.94 8.53
N TRP A 546 -25.32 3.53 9.37
CA TRP A 546 -25.56 3.06 10.74
C TRP A 546 -26.98 3.38 11.23
N ARG A 547 -27.85 3.92 10.35
CA ARG A 547 -29.17 4.44 10.74
C ARG A 547 -30.27 3.40 10.71
N SER A 548 -30.29 2.54 9.68
CA SER A 548 -31.26 1.46 9.56
C SER A 548 -30.95 0.31 10.52
N LEU A 549 -31.88 -0.60 10.70
CA LEU A 549 -31.69 -1.80 11.52
C LEU A 549 -30.56 -2.66 10.97
N ASP A 550 -30.58 -2.93 9.66
CA ASP A 550 -29.56 -3.74 8.99
C ASP A 550 -28.18 -3.11 9.06
N GLU A 551 -28.05 -1.79 8.88
CA GLU A 551 -26.80 -1.09 9.03
C GLU A 551 -26.24 -1.15 10.46
N ARG A 552 -27.10 -1.16 11.48
CA ARG A 552 -26.70 -1.34 12.88
C ARG A 552 -26.29 -2.79 13.16
N ILE A 553 -26.96 -3.76 12.58
CA ILE A 553 -26.54 -5.17 12.65
C ILE A 553 -25.15 -5.31 12.01
N THR A 554 -24.95 -4.73 10.82
CA THR A 554 -23.65 -4.72 10.15
C THR A 554 -22.56 -4.04 11.02
N LEU A 555 -22.85 -2.90 11.60
CA LEU A 555 -21.89 -2.22 12.49
C LEU A 555 -21.57 -3.04 13.75
N ALA A 556 -22.57 -3.73 14.32
CA ALA A 556 -22.37 -4.65 15.43
C ALA A 556 -21.55 -5.88 15.02
N HIS A 557 -21.81 -6.43 13.83
CA HIS A 557 -21.08 -7.54 13.23
C HIS A 557 -19.58 -7.21 13.13
N GLU A 558 -19.24 -6.08 12.51
CA GLU A 558 -17.84 -5.65 12.36
C GLU A 558 -17.17 -5.33 13.72
N TYR A 559 -17.93 -4.82 14.68
CA TYR A 559 -17.44 -4.65 16.05
C TYR A 559 -17.11 -5.99 16.70
N LEU A 560 -17.91 -7.01 16.48
CA LEU A 560 -17.70 -8.33 17.07
C LEU A 560 -16.43 -9.00 16.53
N HIS A 561 -16.05 -8.82 15.29
CA HIS A 561 -14.76 -9.27 14.78
C HIS A 561 -13.57 -8.67 15.54
N LEU A 562 -13.70 -7.45 16.05
CA LEU A 562 -12.67 -6.84 16.92
C LEU A 562 -12.73 -7.36 18.34
N ALA A 563 -13.94 -7.49 18.90
CA ALA A 563 -14.16 -7.88 20.30
C ALA A 563 -13.94 -9.38 20.53
N LEU A 564 -14.16 -10.21 19.51
CA LEU A 564 -14.00 -11.66 19.55
C LEU A 564 -12.76 -12.15 18.79
N ARG A 565 -11.76 -11.31 18.60
CA ARG A 565 -10.53 -11.63 17.84
C ARG A 565 -9.78 -12.87 18.38
N PHE A 566 -9.94 -13.19 19.65
CA PHE A 566 -9.34 -14.38 20.29
C PHE A 566 -10.34 -15.52 20.52
N HIS A 567 -11.58 -15.35 20.08
CA HIS A 567 -12.57 -16.40 20.14
C HIS A 567 -12.35 -17.43 19.00
N PRO A 568 -12.48 -18.75 19.26
CA PRO A 568 -12.29 -19.77 18.22
C PRO A 568 -13.16 -19.57 16.95
N ASN A 569 -14.37 -19.03 17.14
CA ASN A 569 -15.30 -18.72 16.06
C ASN A 569 -15.37 -17.22 15.72
N GLY A 570 -14.42 -16.39 16.18
CA GLY A 570 -14.44 -14.95 15.97
C GLY A 570 -14.25 -14.52 14.51
N ALA A 571 -13.73 -15.42 13.67
CA ALA A 571 -13.63 -15.24 12.22
C ALA A 571 -14.74 -15.97 11.43
N ASN A 572 -15.68 -16.63 12.12
CA ASN A 572 -16.81 -17.32 11.48
C ASN A 572 -17.96 -16.33 11.27
N GLU A 573 -18.24 -16.01 10.02
CA GLU A 573 -19.24 -15.01 9.63
C GLU A 573 -20.65 -15.35 10.15
N ASP A 574 -21.08 -16.62 10.05
CA ASP A 574 -22.40 -17.05 10.51
C ASP A 574 -22.55 -16.93 12.02
N TYR A 575 -21.49 -17.26 12.76
CA TYR A 575 -21.46 -17.15 14.21
C TYR A 575 -21.54 -15.67 14.66
N VAL A 576 -20.72 -14.82 14.03
CA VAL A 576 -20.66 -13.38 14.35
C VAL A 576 -21.98 -12.70 13.97
N GLU A 577 -22.54 -13.02 12.81
CA GLU A 577 -23.86 -12.49 12.37
C GLU A 577 -24.98 -12.87 13.33
N LYS A 578 -25.03 -14.11 13.79
CA LYS A 578 -26.03 -14.57 14.78
C LYS A 578 -25.93 -13.78 16.09
N ILE A 579 -24.72 -13.50 16.57
CA ILE A 579 -24.53 -12.70 17.79
C ILE A 579 -24.92 -11.25 17.52
N ALA A 580 -24.52 -10.67 16.38
CA ALA A 580 -24.85 -9.29 16.03
C ALA A 580 -26.39 -9.07 16.01
N ARG A 581 -27.13 -9.95 15.36
CA ARG A 581 -28.60 -9.91 15.35
C ARG A 581 -29.19 -10.01 16.76
N ARG A 582 -28.73 -10.95 17.56
CA ARG A 582 -29.18 -11.11 18.95
C ARG A 582 -28.96 -9.84 19.79
N LEU A 583 -27.83 -9.16 19.60
CA LEU A 583 -27.51 -7.93 20.32
C LEU A 583 -28.37 -6.74 19.89
N ILE A 584 -28.74 -6.67 18.63
CA ILE A 584 -29.51 -5.55 18.08
C ILE A 584 -31.02 -5.79 18.24
N GLU A 585 -31.50 -6.96 17.84
CA GLU A 585 -32.93 -7.30 17.87
C GLU A 585 -33.43 -7.60 19.28
N GLY A 586 -32.59 -8.17 20.15
CA GLY A 586 -32.92 -8.39 21.55
C GLY A 586 -32.81 -7.14 22.44
N SER A 587 -32.40 -6.01 21.86
CA SER A 587 -32.29 -4.72 22.57
C SER A 587 -33.51 -3.80 22.30
N THR A 588 -34.45 -4.25 21.46
CA THR A 588 -35.73 -3.61 21.22
C THR A 588 -36.79 -4.19 22.15
#